data_eb8975956d472acbdb599976af8c06f9
#
_entry.id   eb8975956d472acbdb599976af8c06f9
#
_cell.length_a   1.000
_cell.length_b   1.000
_cell.length_c   1.000
_cell.angle_alpha   90.00
_cell.angle_beta   90.00
_cell.angle_gamma   90.00
#
_symmetry.space_group_name_H-M   'P 1'
#
loop_
_entity.id
_entity.type
_entity.pdbx_description
1 polymer ?
#
loop_
_entity_poly.entity_id
_entity_poly.type
_entity_poly.pdbx_seq_one_letter_code
_entity_poly.pdbx_strand_id
1 'polypeptide(L)'
;MALPSASVLLRAAQLAVDEDKPIYLDYFRDSLEKKCCIGVQADNTKYIVKSDSEYTSTIQSVFTCENCYIVATENSLYVISKEVPVKKILGSTGN
;
A
#
# COMPACT_ATOMS: atom_id res chain seq x y z
N MET A 1 -19.65 -4.17 0.24
CA MET A 1 -18.31 -3.99 0.80
C MET A 1 -17.27 -4.45 -0.21
N ALA A 2 -16.25 -3.65 -0.40
CA ALA A 2 -15.20 -3.98 -1.36
C ALA A 2 -14.09 -4.78 -0.69
N LEU A 3 -13.82 -5.96 -1.25
CA LEU A 3 -12.74 -6.82 -0.78
C LEU A 3 -11.91 -7.28 -1.98
N PRO A 4 -10.62 -7.57 -1.77
CA PRO A 4 -9.83 -8.21 -2.81
C PRO A 4 -10.40 -9.59 -3.15
N SER A 5 -10.02 -10.12 -4.32
CA SER A 5 -10.46 -11.46 -4.70
C SER A 5 -9.85 -12.51 -3.77
N ALA A 6 -10.43 -13.70 -3.80
CA ALA A 6 -9.93 -14.80 -2.98
C ALA A 6 -8.47 -15.12 -3.30
N SER A 7 -8.10 -15.07 -4.57
CA SER A 7 -6.72 -15.34 -4.98
C SER A 7 -5.74 -14.35 -4.37
N VAL A 8 -6.11 -13.07 -4.36
CA VAL A 8 -5.27 -12.04 -3.78
C VAL A 8 -5.16 -12.21 -2.27
N LEU A 9 -6.29 -12.51 -1.62
CA LEU A 9 -6.28 -12.73 -0.17
C LEU A 9 -5.44 -13.93 0.22
N LEU A 10 -5.51 -15.01 -0.59
CA LEU A 10 -4.68 -16.18 -0.35
C LEU A 10 -3.20 -15.85 -0.47
N ARG A 11 -2.84 -15.10 -1.51
CA ARG A 11 -1.44 -14.69 -1.68
C ARG A 11 -0.97 -13.81 -0.53
N ALA A 12 -1.81 -12.88 -0.10
CA ALA A 12 -1.49 -12.03 1.03
C ALA A 12 -1.30 -12.86 2.30
N ALA A 13 -2.15 -13.86 2.50
CA ALA A 13 -2.03 -14.73 3.67
C ALA A 13 -0.71 -15.50 3.65
N GLN A 14 -0.29 -15.99 2.49
CA GLN A 14 0.98 -16.70 2.36
C GLN A 14 2.15 -15.78 2.72
N LEU A 15 2.13 -14.55 2.22
CA LEU A 15 3.16 -13.58 2.53
C LEU A 15 3.14 -13.19 4.01
N ALA A 16 1.97 -13.11 4.61
CA ALA A 16 1.84 -12.77 6.01
C ALA A 16 2.51 -13.83 6.90
N VAL A 17 2.35 -15.10 6.53
CA VAL A 17 3.00 -16.19 7.25
C VAL A 17 4.51 -16.14 7.04
N ASP A 18 4.94 -15.97 5.79
CA ASP A 18 6.37 -15.95 5.46
C ASP A 18 7.11 -14.80 6.12
N GLU A 19 6.48 -13.64 6.17
CA GLU A 19 7.10 -12.41 6.68
C GLU A 19 6.78 -12.14 8.14
N ASP A 20 5.86 -12.92 8.71
CA ASP A 20 5.40 -12.72 10.08
C ASP A 20 4.85 -11.30 10.28
N LYS A 21 3.97 -10.89 9.36
CA LYS A 21 3.39 -9.56 9.37
C LYS A 21 1.87 -9.63 9.24
N PRO A 22 1.15 -8.77 9.95
CA PRO A 22 -0.31 -8.71 9.80
C PRO A 22 -0.71 -8.13 8.46
N ILE A 23 -1.90 -8.48 8.02
CA ILE A 23 -2.50 -7.94 6.80
C ILE A 23 -3.51 -6.88 7.19
N TYR A 24 -3.44 -5.73 6.52
CA TYR A 24 -4.44 -4.68 6.67
C TYR A 24 -5.13 -4.43 5.33
N LEU A 25 -6.44 -4.34 5.38
CA LEU A 25 -7.27 -4.06 4.22
C LEU A 25 -7.85 -2.65 4.28
N ASP A 26 -7.37 -1.85 5.22
CA ASP A 26 -7.89 -0.52 5.51
C ASP A 26 -7.83 0.41 4.30
N TYR A 27 -6.80 0.27 3.50
CA TYR A 27 -6.60 1.16 2.35
C TYR A 27 -7.13 0.58 1.04
N PHE A 28 -7.68 -0.63 1.06
CA PHE A 28 -8.10 -1.26 -0.19
C PHE A 28 -9.23 -0.47 -0.85
N ARG A 29 -10.28 -0.17 -0.09
CA ARG A 29 -11.40 0.60 -0.61
C ARG A 29 -10.96 1.99 -1.05
N ASP A 30 -10.12 2.64 -0.25
CA ASP A 30 -9.62 3.96 -0.58
C ASP A 30 -8.82 3.94 -1.87
N SER A 31 -8.05 2.88 -2.12
CA SER A 31 -7.28 2.76 -3.34
C SER A 31 -8.19 2.59 -4.56
N LEU A 32 -9.31 1.86 -4.40
CA LEU A 32 -10.29 1.73 -5.47
C LEU A 32 -10.95 3.07 -5.80
N GLU A 33 -11.20 3.88 -4.80
CA GLU A 33 -11.86 5.17 -4.94
C GLU A 33 -10.87 6.30 -5.19
N LYS A 34 -9.58 5.97 -5.29
CA LYS A 34 -8.49 6.93 -5.51
C LYS A 34 -8.42 8.00 -4.41
N LYS A 35 -8.76 7.59 -3.20
CA LYS A 35 -8.72 8.45 -2.02
C LYS A 35 -7.42 8.31 -1.24
N CYS A 36 -6.53 7.42 -1.67
CA CYS A 36 -5.18 7.34 -1.16
C CYS A 36 -4.24 7.23 -2.33
N CYS A 37 -2.96 7.37 -2.08
CA CYS A 37 -1.95 7.28 -3.14
C CYS A 37 -0.67 6.65 -2.59
N ILE A 38 0.19 6.25 -3.51
CA ILE A 38 1.56 5.89 -3.16
C ILE A 38 2.37 7.17 -3.30
N GLY A 39 2.89 7.66 -2.18
CA GLY A 39 3.71 8.85 -2.17
C GLY A 39 5.17 8.48 -2.38
N VAL A 40 5.85 9.20 -3.26
CA VAL A 40 7.26 9.00 -3.56
C VAL A 40 8.03 10.25 -3.17
N GLN A 41 8.98 10.11 -2.26
CA GLN A 41 9.81 11.22 -1.84
C GLN A 41 11.00 11.41 -2.78
N ALA A 42 11.71 12.52 -2.61
CA ALA A 42 12.83 12.87 -3.47
C ALA A 42 13.92 11.80 -3.47
N ASP A 43 14.08 11.08 -2.37
CA ASP A 43 15.09 10.02 -2.25
C ASP A 43 14.57 8.65 -2.68
N ASN A 44 13.41 8.62 -3.36
CA ASN A 44 12.74 7.42 -3.83
C ASN A 44 12.12 6.56 -2.72
N THR A 45 12.07 7.04 -1.51
CA THR A 45 11.32 6.37 -0.45
C THR A 45 9.83 6.45 -0.77
N LYS A 46 9.09 5.38 -0.53
CA LYS A 46 7.68 5.31 -0.87
C LYS A 46 6.86 4.89 0.33
N TYR A 47 5.64 5.37 0.40
CA TYR A 47 4.69 4.94 1.42
C TYR A 47 3.27 5.22 0.94
N ILE A 48 2.29 4.58 1.59
CA ILE A 48 0.88 4.80 1.23
C ILE A 48 0.38 5.98 2.03
N VAL A 49 -0.21 6.96 1.36
CA VAL A 49 -0.68 8.20 1.98
C VAL A 49 -2.17 8.33 1.77
N LYS A 50 -2.90 8.55 2.85
CA LYS A 50 -4.32 8.86 2.79
C LYS A 50 -4.55 10.35 3.00
N SER A 51 -3.78 10.97 3.88
CA SER A 51 -3.88 12.40 4.14
C SER A 51 -2.55 12.86 4.70
N ASP A 52 -2.44 14.16 4.98
CA ASP A 52 -1.23 14.74 5.57
C ASP A 52 -0.88 14.09 6.91
N SER A 53 -1.88 13.59 7.62
CA SER A 53 -1.68 13.04 8.95
C SER A 53 -1.86 11.53 9.02
N GLU A 54 -2.19 10.87 7.91
CA GLU A 54 -2.43 9.44 7.92
C GLU A 54 -1.70 8.78 6.76
N TYR A 55 -0.63 8.08 7.08
CA TYR A 55 0.21 7.38 6.11
C TYR A 55 0.92 6.22 6.78
N THR A 56 1.45 5.31 5.96
CA THR A 56 2.10 4.10 6.46
C THR A 56 3.60 4.33 6.66
N SER A 57 4.23 3.32 7.24
CA SER A 57 5.69 3.24 7.23
C SER A 57 6.18 3.09 5.79
N THR A 58 7.49 3.26 5.61
CA THR A 58 8.12 3.14 4.30
C THR A 58 7.88 1.77 3.68
N ILE A 59 7.56 1.77 2.39
CA ILE A 59 7.36 0.55 1.63
C ILE A 59 8.71 -0.11 1.38
N GLN A 60 8.81 -1.40 1.73
CA GLN A 60 10.01 -2.19 1.51
C GLN A 60 9.91 -3.01 0.24
N SER A 61 8.74 -3.54 -0.04
CA SER A 61 8.51 -4.41 -1.20
C SER A 61 7.09 -4.26 -1.69
N VAL A 62 6.90 -4.49 -3.00
CA VAL A 62 5.58 -4.49 -3.61
C VAL A 62 5.46 -5.77 -4.41
N PHE A 63 4.44 -6.56 -4.10
CA PHE A 63 4.14 -7.78 -4.83
C PHE A 63 2.90 -7.54 -5.66
N THR A 64 2.92 -8.00 -6.91
CA THR A 64 1.79 -7.84 -7.81
C THR A 64 0.99 -9.12 -7.85
N CYS A 65 -0.32 -9.01 -7.72
CA CYS A 65 -1.19 -10.18 -7.79
C CYS A 65 -2.50 -9.74 -8.43
N GLU A 66 -2.77 -10.27 -9.63
CA GLU A 66 -3.97 -9.92 -10.39
C GLU A 66 -4.08 -8.41 -10.55
N ASN A 67 -5.16 -7.80 -10.10
CA ASN A 67 -5.37 -6.37 -10.22
C ASN A 67 -5.01 -5.62 -8.93
N CYS A 68 -4.19 -6.22 -8.08
CA CYS A 68 -3.83 -5.63 -6.80
C CYS A 68 -2.32 -5.60 -6.59
N TYR A 69 -1.91 -4.71 -5.70
CA TYR A 69 -0.57 -4.74 -5.11
C TYR A 69 -0.70 -5.23 -3.67
N ILE A 70 0.24 -6.06 -3.25
CA ILE A 70 0.42 -6.38 -1.84
C ILE A 70 1.69 -5.66 -1.42
N VAL A 71 1.53 -4.68 -0.56
CA VAL A 71 2.61 -3.75 -0.20
C VAL A 71 3.14 -4.12 1.17
N ALA A 72 4.43 -4.41 1.24
CA ALA A 72 5.08 -4.73 2.51
C ALA A 72 5.80 -3.51 3.04
N THR A 73 5.43 -3.09 4.23
CA THR A 73 6.18 -2.10 4.99
C THR A 73 7.00 -2.83 6.04
N GLU A 74 7.67 -2.08 6.89
CA GLU A 74 8.47 -2.68 7.94
C GLU A 74 7.64 -3.59 8.87
N ASN A 75 6.42 -3.19 9.15
CA ASN A 75 5.61 -3.85 10.17
C ASN A 75 4.39 -4.60 9.65
N SER A 76 3.98 -4.36 8.41
CA SER A 76 2.66 -4.80 7.97
C SER A 76 2.61 -5.05 6.47
N LEU A 77 1.55 -5.75 6.05
CA LEU A 77 1.21 -5.91 4.64
C LEU A 77 -0.09 -5.17 4.38
N TYR A 78 -0.16 -4.46 3.26
CA TYR A 78 -1.37 -3.76 2.83
C TYR A 78 -1.76 -4.25 1.45
N VAL A 79 -3.04 -4.53 1.26
CA VAL A 79 -3.56 -4.91 -0.06
C VAL A 79 -4.27 -3.69 -0.63
N ILE A 80 -3.84 -3.26 -1.80
CA ILE A 80 -4.43 -2.10 -2.48
C ILE A 80 -4.63 -2.41 -3.95
N SER A 81 -5.51 -1.65 -4.60
CA SER A 81 -5.78 -1.80 -6.01
C SER A 81 -4.64 -1.22 -6.84
N LYS A 82 -4.37 -1.82 -8.02
CA LYS A 82 -3.41 -1.25 -8.96
C LYS A 82 -3.86 0.09 -9.53
N GLU A 83 -5.12 0.46 -9.32
CA GLU A 83 -5.61 1.77 -9.77
C GLU A 83 -5.18 2.90 -8.86
N VAL A 84 -4.52 2.59 -7.76
CA VAL A 84 -4.05 3.61 -6.83
C VAL A 84 -3.12 4.58 -7.56
N PRO A 85 -3.31 5.89 -7.41
CA PRO A 85 -2.39 6.85 -8.02
C PRO A 85 -1.04 6.87 -7.32
N VAL A 86 -0.01 7.25 -8.06
CA VAL A 86 1.34 7.43 -7.53
C VAL A 86 1.68 8.90 -7.67
N LYS A 87 2.08 9.54 -6.57
CA LYS A 87 2.35 10.97 -6.57
C LYS A 87 3.69 11.25 -5.94
N LYS A 88 4.40 12.21 -6.50
CA LYS A 88 5.63 12.70 -5.87
C LYS A 88 5.27 13.64 -4.73
N ILE A 89 5.97 13.48 -3.62
CA ILE A 89 5.77 14.33 -2.46
C ILE A 89 6.98 15.22 -2.32
N LEU A 90 6.75 16.51 -2.56
CA LEU A 90 7.83 17.49 -2.55
C LEU A 90 7.88 18.29 -1.26
N GLY A 91 6.81 18.25 -0.53
CA GLY A 91 6.61 19.21 0.53
C GLY A 91 7.59 19.10 1.69
N SER A 92 8.13 17.94 1.90
CA SER A 92 9.01 17.75 3.04
C SER A 92 10.26 18.62 2.96
N THR A 93 10.65 19.03 1.76
CA THR A 93 11.82 19.85 1.60
C THR A 93 11.48 21.31 1.64
N GLY A 94 10.31 21.58 1.61
CA GLY A 94 9.89 22.90 1.52
C GLY A 94 10.33 23.52 0.27
N ASN A 95 10.67 23.19 0.29
CA ASN A 95 11.25 23.63 -0.49
C ASN A 95 11.31 23.65 -0.84
#